data_e35a6aeb53e6e5d2f50925ee43ffb7c5
#
_entry.id   e35a6aeb53e6e5d2f50925ee43ffb7c5
#
_cell.length_a   1.000
_cell.length_b   1.000
_cell.length_c   1.000
_cell.angle_alpha   90.00
_cell.angle_beta   90.00
_cell.angle_gamma   90.00
#
_symmetry.space_group_name_H-M   'P 1'
#
loop_
_entity.id
_entity.type
_entity.pdbx_description
1 polymer ?
#
loop_
_entity_poly.entity_id
_entity_poly.type
_entity_poly.pdbx_seq_one_letter_code
_entity_poly.pdbx_strand_id
1 'polypeptide(L)'
;DLWIFGYASLIWRTEFEAAEHHRTRVHGWHRALKMWSRINRGTPQQPGLVFALLPGGCCSGLVYRVPHRQADAALAALWAREMPTGVYDPRWLPCPTPHGPVPALAFTLSRRSPSFTGELAPEQYRHIFRHASGRYGTTLDYARRTLDTLREHGIHDRRLRALLALADDPEA
;
A
#
# COMPACT_ATOMS: atom_id res chain seq x y z
N ASP A 1 -18.23 1.81 -14.75
CA ASP A 1 -17.01 1.09 -14.40
C ASP A 1 -16.48 1.57 -13.06
N LEU A 2 -15.83 0.69 -12.32
CA LEU A 2 -15.17 1.01 -11.05
C LEU A 2 -13.67 1.18 -11.31
N TRP A 3 -13.11 2.31 -10.88
CA TRP A 3 -11.66 2.54 -10.90
C TRP A 3 -11.10 2.39 -9.50
N ILE A 4 -9.95 1.72 -9.38
CA ILE A 4 -9.30 1.41 -8.11
C ILE A 4 -7.83 1.82 -8.20
N PHE A 5 -7.34 2.57 -7.21
CA PHE A 5 -5.93 2.96 -7.13
C PHE A 5 -5.18 2.01 -6.21
N GLY A 6 -4.15 1.36 -6.77
CA GLY A 6 -3.24 0.48 -6.04
C GLY A 6 -1.88 1.14 -5.84
N TYR A 7 -1.38 1.12 -4.60
CA TYR A 7 -0.09 1.73 -4.25
C TYR A 7 0.85 0.77 -3.50
N ALA A 8 0.39 -0.40 -3.12
CA ALA A 8 1.15 -1.41 -2.38
C ALA A 8 0.71 -2.83 -2.77
N SER A 9 0.16 -3.62 -1.85
CA SER A 9 -0.15 -5.02 -2.12
C SER A 9 -1.20 -5.23 -3.22
N LEU A 10 -2.06 -4.27 -3.49
CA LEU A 10 -3.00 -4.36 -4.62
C LEU A 10 -2.32 -4.41 -5.99
N ILE A 11 -1.07 -3.97 -6.10
CA ILE A 11 -0.35 -4.03 -7.38
C ILE A 11 0.26 -5.41 -7.66
N TRP A 12 0.46 -6.25 -6.65
CA TRP A 12 0.97 -7.61 -6.83
C TRP A 12 -0.01 -8.69 -6.34
N ARG A 13 -1.10 -8.30 -5.68
CA ARG A 13 -2.18 -9.18 -5.25
C ARG A 13 -3.52 -8.46 -5.39
N THR A 14 -4.10 -8.56 -6.58
CA THR A 14 -5.47 -8.07 -6.83
C THR A 14 -6.49 -9.14 -6.43
N GLU A 15 -7.62 -8.70 -5.89
CA GLU A 15 -8.75 -9.57 -5.57
C GLU A 15 -9.86 -9.46 -6.63
N PHE A 16 -9.54 -8.88 -7.77
CA PHE A 16 -10.47 -8.62 -8.87
C PHE A 16 -9.77 -8.74 -10.21
N GLU A 17 -10.54 -8.95 -11.26
CA GLU A 17 -10.07 -8.88 -12.64
C GLU A 17 -10.27 -7.48 -13.21
N ALA A 18 -9.19 -6.86 -13.62
CA ALA A 18 -9.22 -5.57 -14.29
C ALA A 18 -9.21 -5.73 -15.81
N ALA A 19 -10.03 -4.96 -16.51
CA ALA A 19 -10.03 -4.92 -17.97
C ALA A 19 -8.82 -4.16 -18.52
N GLU A 20 -8.31 -3.20 -17.77
CA GLU A 20 -7.10 -2.44 -18.07
C GLU A 20 -6.51 -1.84 -16.81
N HIS A 21 -5.25 -1.45 -16.90
CA HIS A 21 -4.58 -0.68 -15.86
C HIS A 21 -3.61 0.31 -16.48
N HIS A 22 -3.33 1.38 -15.74
CA HIS A 22 -2.42 2.43 -16.18
C HIS A 22 -1.55 2.88 -15.01
N ARG A 23 -0.31 3.25 -15.30
CA ARG A 23 0.47 4.02 -14.34
C ARG A 23 -0.18 5.38 -14.14
N THR A 24 -0.25 5.81 -12.91
CA THR A 24 -0.80 7.11 -12.55
C THR A 24 -0.09 7.69 -11.34
N ARG A 25 -0.27 8.97 -11.12
CA ARG A 25 0.23 9.67 -9.94
C ARG A 25 -0.91 10.44 -9.31
N VAL A 26 -1.14 10.18 -8.02
CA VAL A 26 -2.06 10.97 -7.21
C VAL A 26 -1.28 12.06 -6.47
N HIS A 27 -1.90 13.23 -6.33
CA HIS A 27 -1.33 14.36 -5.59
C HIS A 27 -2.07 14.55 -4.26
N GLY A 28 -1.35 15.04 -3.26
CA GLY A 28 -1.88 15.25 -1.91
C GLY A 28 -1.84 14.02 -1.02
N TRP A 29 -1.28 12.92 -1.50
CA TRP A 29 -1.12 11.66 -0.79
C TRP A 29 0.21 11.01 -1.13
N HIS A 30 0.82 10.30 -0.18
CA HIS A 30 2.07 9.57 -0.42
C HIS A 30 2.05 8.19 0.21
N ARG A 31 2.80 7.26 -0.39
CA ARG A 31 3.02 5.90 0.15
C ARG A 31 4.00 5.96 1.30
N ALA A 32 3.68 5.32 2.43
CA ALA A 32 4.57 5.23 3.57
C ALA A 32 4.42 3.90 4.30
N LEU A 33 5.52 3.28 4.68
CA LEU A 33 5.55 2.06 5.50
C LEU A 33 5.40 2.45 6.97
N LYS A 34 4.20 2.93 7.33
CA LYS A 34 3.91 3.54 8.63
C LYS A 34 2.56 3.16 9.22
N MET A 35 2.10 1.97 8.91
CA MET A 35 0.88 1.42 9.50
C MET A 35 1.20 0.11 10.22
N TRP A 36 0.81 -0.01 11.49
CA TRP A 36 1.01 -1.23 12.25
C TRP A 36 0.25 -2.41 11.66
N SER A 37 0.91 -3.54 11.58
CA SER A 37 0.34 -4.83 11.18
C SER A 37 0.58 -5.85 12.30
N ARG A 38 -0.50 -6.28 12.95
CA ARG A 38 -0.45 -7.21 14.09
C ARG A 38 -0.96 -8.60 13.77
N ILE A 39 -1.33 -8.83 12.50
CA ILE A 39 -1.87 -10.10 12.01
C ILE A 39 -1.15 -10.53 10.74
N ASN A 40 -1.17 -9.70 9.71
CA ASN A 40 -0.71 -10.09 8.37
C ASN A 40 0.82 -10.14 8.25
N ARG A 41 1.53 -9.16 8.78
CA ARG A 41 3.00 -9.03 8.66
C ARG A 41 3.71 -8.87 9.99
N GLY A 42 3.01 -9.08 11.08
CA GLY A 42 3.51 -9.10 12.44
C GLY A 42 2.51 -9.75 13.38
N THR A 43 2.82 -9.72 14.66
CA THR A 43 1.96 -10.21 15.75
C THR A 43 1.72 -9.09 16.76
N PRO A 44 0.77 -9.23 17.69
CA PRO A 44 0.62 -8.25 18.78
C PRO A 44 1.88 -8.07 19.63
N GLN A 45 2.69 -9.12 19.80
CA GLN A 45 3.93 -9.10 20.57
C GLN A 45 5.09 -8.52 19.78
N GLN A 46 5.12 -8.73 18.46
CA GLN A 46 6.11 -8.19 17.54
C GLN A 46 5.39 -7.61 16.33
N PRO A 47 4.84 -6.38 16.43
CA PRO A 47 4.13 -5.76 15.32
C PRO A 47 5.04 -5.53 14.11
N GLY A 48 4.50 -5.80 12.94
CA GLY A 48 5.10 -5.45 11.66
C GLY A 48 4.50 -4.19 11.08
N LEU A 49 4.79 -3.96 9.82
CA LEU A 49 4.34 -2.78 9.08
C LEU A 49 3.72 -3.17 7.75
N VAL A 50 2.75 -2.39 7.33
CA VAL A 50 2.24 -2.34 5.96
C VAL A 50 2.21 -0.90 5.47
N PHE A 51 2.06 -0.72 4.16
CA PHE A 51 1.97 0.61 3.58
C PHE A 51 0.62 1.26 3.86
N ALA A 52 0.69 2.56 4.08
CA ALA A 52 -0.47 3.44 4.12
C ALA A 52 -0.33 4.53 3.06
N LEU A 53 -1.46 5.06 2.64
CA LEU A 53 -1.52 6.27 1.84
C LEU A 53 -1.85 7.43 2.78
N LEU A 54 -0.85 8.27 3.03
CA LEU A 54 -0.93 9.35 4.02
C LEU A 54 -1.08 10.72 3.35
N PRO A 55 -1.72 11.69 4.02
CA PRO A 55 -1.84 13.05 3.51
C PRO A 55 -0.50 13.71 3.24
N GLY A 56 -0.42 14.41 2.11
CA GLY A 56 0.75 15.18 1.68
C GLY A 56 1.55 14.49 0.57
N GLY A 57 2.28 15.29 -0.20
CA GLY A 57 3.14 14.80 -1.27
C GLY A 57 2.41 14.23 -2.48
N CYS A 58 2.97 13.21 -3.06
CA CYS A 58 2.39 12.49 -4.21
C CYS A 58 2.75 11.01 -4.16
N CYS A 59 2.00 10.20 -4.89
CA CYS A 59 2.22 8.77 -4.98
C CYS A 59 2.01 8.28 -6.40
N SER A 60 3.02 7.65 -6.97
CA SER A 60 2.90 6.91 -8.23
C SER A 60 2.48 5.48 -7.94
N GLY A 61 1.52 4.98 -8.69
CA GLY A 61 0.98 3.64 -8.56
C GLY A 61 0.24 3.22 -9.82
N LEU A 62 -0.70 2.30 -9.67
CA LEU A 62 -1.51 1.79 -10.77
C LEU A 62 -2.98 2.11 -10.51
N VAL A 63 -3.69 2.51 -11.56
CA VAL A 63 -5.15 2.60 -11.54
C VAL A 63 -5.73 1.50 -12.40
N TYR A 64 -6.71 0.78 -11.85
CA TYR A 64 -7.35 -0.38 -12.48
C TYR A 64 -8.79 -0.06 -12.86
N ARG A 65 -9.19 -0.44 -14.06
CA ARG A 65 -10.59 -0.37 -14.47
C ARG A 65 -11.26 -1.72 -14.33
N VAL A 66 -12.29 -1.79 -13.52
CA VAL A 66 -13.16 -2.96 -13.37
C VAL A 66 -14.46 -2.68 -14.12
N PRO A 67 -14.86 -3.53 -15.08
CA PRO A 67 -16.09 -3.34 -15.82
C PRO A 67 -17.32 -3.27 -14.90
N HIS A 68 -18.30 -2.45 -15.26
CA HIS A 68 -19.50 -2.21 -14.45
C HIS A 68 -20.18 -3.50 -13.96
N ARG A 69 -20.29 -4.50 -14.83
CA ARG A 69 -20.91 -5.78 -14.49
C ARG A 69 -20.18 -6.57 -13.37
N GLN A 70 -18.91 -6.26 -13.13
CA GLN A 70 -18.09 -6.91 -12.10
C GLN A 70 -17.82 -5.98 -10.91
N ALA A 71 -18.27 -4.74 -10.97
CA ALA A 71 -17.93 -3.71 -10.00
C ALA A 71 -18.40 -4.06 -8.57
N ASP A 72 -19.61 -4.55 -8.43
CA ASP A 72 -20.15 -4.89 -7.10
C ASP A 72 -19.38 -6.03 -6.45
N ALA A 73 -19.07 -7.08 -7.20
CA ALA A 73 -18.28 -8.21 -6.70
C ALA A 73 -16.85 -7.81 -6.35
N ALA A 74 -16.20 -6.99 -7.21
CA ALA A 74 -14.88 -6.46 -6.95
C ALA A 74 -14.84 -5.57 -5.72
N LEU A 75 -15.83 -4.69 -5.55
CA LEU A 75 -15.94 -3.82 -4.39
C LEU A 75 -16.13 -4.63 -3.10
N ALA A 76 -16.99 -5.65 -3.12
CA ALA A 76 -17.22 -6.52 -1.97
C ALA A 76 -15.93 -7.26 -1.56
N ALA A 77 -15.19 -7.80 -2.52
CA ALA A 77 -13.91 -8.49 -2.26
C ALA A 77 -12.85 -7.53 -1.69
N LEU A 78 -12.74 -6.33 -2.25
CA LEU A 78 -11.85 -5.28 -1.75
C LEU A 78 -12.21 -4.87 -0.32
N TRP A 79 -13.49 -4.66 -0.07
CA TRP A 79 -13.97 -4.26 1.25
C TRP A 79 -13.68 -5.33 2.31
N ALA A 80 -13.92 -6.59 1.98
CA ALA A 80 -13.61 -7.72 2.86
C ALA A 80 -12.10 -7.82 3.17
N ARG A 81 -11.27 -7.47 2.20
CA ARG A 81 -9.81 -7.48 2.37
C ARG A 81 -9.29 -6.29 3.17
N GLU A 82 -9.73 -5.07 2.84
CA GLU A 82 -9.13 -3.83 3.33
C GLU A 82 -9.83 -3.27 4.57
N MET A 83 -11.09 -3.61 4.77
CA MET A 83 -11.95 -2.98 5.78
C MET A 83 -12.48 -3.91 6.88
N PRO A 84 -11.83 -5.06 7.21
CA PRO A 84 -12.34 -5.93 8.26
C PRO A 84 -12.38 -5.26 9.63
N THR A 85 -11.50 -4.29 9.89
CA THR A 85 -11.42 -3.54 11.15
C THR A 85 -11.83 -2.07 11.00
N GLY A 86 -12.17 -1.62 9.79
CA GLY A 86 -12.54 -0.23 9.51
C GLY A 86 -11.42 0.78 9.72
N VAL A 87 -10.16 0.36 9.61
CA VAL A 87 -8.98 1.22 9.88
C VAL A 87 -8.75 2.26 8.80
N TYR A 88 -8.98 1.89 7.54
CA TYR A 88 -8.79 2.80 6.41
C TYR A 88 -9.97 3.74 6.21
N ASP A 89 -9.67 4.92 5.69
CA ASP A 89 -10.65 5.87 5.17
C ASP A 89 -10.74 5.73 3.64
N PRO A 90 -11.78 5.09 3.09
CA PRO A 90 -11.95 5.00 1.65
C PRO A 90 -12.22 6.39 1.05
N ARG A 91 -11.55 6.72 -0.04
CA ARG A 91 -11.71 8.01 -0.72
C ARG A 91 -11.71 7.83 -2.23
N TRP A 92 -12.41 8.72 -2.91
CA TRP A 92 -12.30 8.87 -4.34
C TRP A 92 -11.22 9.89 -4.64
N LEU A 93 -10.17 9.46 -5.35
CA LEU A 93 -9.05 10.32 -5.72
C LEU A 93 -9.02 10.50 -7.24
N PRO A 94 -8.78 11.73 -7.73
CA PRO A 94 -8.62 11.93 -9.17
C PRO A 94 -7.30 11.29 -9.64
N CYS A 95 -7.40 10.37 -10.60
CA CYS A 95 -6.26 9.67 -11.17
C CYS A 95 -6.18 9.98 -12.67
N PRO A 96 -5.10 10.59 -13.14
CA PRO A 96 -4.86 10.74 -14.58
C PRO A 96 -4.80 9.38 -15.28
N THR A 97 -5.42 9.31 -16.46
CA THR A 97 -5.31 8.17 -17.38
C THR A 97 -5.05 8.70 -18.80
N PRO A 98 -4.67 7.84 -19.76
CA PRO A 98 -4.53 8.27 -21.15
C PRO A 98 -5.80 8.85 -21.76
N HIS A 99 -6.97 8.53 -21.18
CA HIS A 99 -8.28 9.00 -21.64
C HIS A 99 -8.87 10.12 -20.79
N GLY A 100 -8.07 10.72 -19.91
CA GLY A 100 -8.48 11.76 -19.00
C GLY A 100 -8.53 11.29 -17.54
N PRO A 101 -8.75 12.21 -16.58
CA PRO A 101 -8.79 11.86 -15.19
C PRO A 101 -10.06 11.08 -14.84
N VAL A 102 -9.91 10.09 -13.95
CA VAL A 102 -11.01 9.28 -13.42
C VAL A 102 -11.02 9.34 -11.89
N PRO A 103 -12.20 9.28 -11.25
CA PRO A 103 -12.27 9.10 -9.81
C PRO A 103 -11.97 7.64 -9.47
N ALA A 104 -10.90 7.39 -8.72
CA ALA A 104 -10.52 6.04 -8.32
C ALA A 104 -10.66 5.86 -6.81
N LEU A 105 -11.18 4.70 -6.41
CA LEU A 105 -11.25 4.33 -5.00
C LEU A 105 -9.85 4.05 -4.47
N ALA A 106 -9.48 4.70 -3.38
CA ALA A 106 -8.23 4.47 -2.67
C ALA A 106 -8.49 4.32 -1.17
N PHE A 107 -7.74 3.43 -0.53
CA PHE A 107 -7.81 3.24 0.92
C PHE A 107 -6.71 4.06 1.59
N THR A 108 -7.10 5.15 2.24
CA THR A 108 -6.20 6.10 2.89
C THR A 108 -6.15 5.89 4.40
N LEU A 109 -5.15 6.47 5.05
CA LEU A 109 -5.01 6.41 6.51
C LEU A 109 -4.88 7.83 7.09
N SER A 110 -5.66 8.09 8.14
CA SER A 110 -5.51 9.31 8.93
C SER A 110 -4.31 9.20 9.88
N ARG A 111 -3.55 10.29 10.02
CA ARG A 111 -2.51 10.37 11.07
C ARG A 111 -3.07 10.35 12.50
N ARG A 112 -4.38 10.47 12.66
CA ARG A 112 -5.06 10.30 13.95
C ARG A 112 -5.43 8.86 14.26
N SER A 113 -5.28 7.96 13.28
CA SER A 113 -5.55 6.54 13.48
C SER A 113 -4.57 5.93 14.49
N PRO A 114 -5.03 5.08 15.42
CA PRO A 114 -4.12 4.34 16.31
C PRO A 114 -3.23 3.34 15.57
N SER A 115 -3.53 3.04 14.32
CA SER A 115 -2.68 2.19 13.46
C SER A 115 -1.55 2.96 12.78
N PHE A 116 -1.58 4.30 12.78
CA PHE A 116 -0.46 5.11 12.30
C PHE A 116 0.70 5.04 13.30
N THR A 117 1.90 4.74 12.80
CA THR A 117 3.08 4.52 13.65
C THR A 117 3.71 5.81 14.19
N GLY A 118 3.41 6.96 13.58
CA GLY A 118 4.23 8.15 13.74
C GLY A 118 5.56 8.00 13.00
N GLU A 119 6.52 8.85 13.33
CA GLU A 119 7.87 8.74 12.79
C GLU A 119 8.62 7.62 13.49
N LEU A 120 9.23 6.74 12.70
CA LEU A 120 10.06 5.63 13.18
C LEU A 120 11.54 5.93 12.93
N ALA A 121 12.38 5.66 13.92
CA ALA A 121 13.82 5.75 13.78
C ALA A 121 14.35 4.61 12.90
N PRO A 122 15.51 4.79 12.23
CA PRO A 122 16.13 3.73 11.44
C PRO A 122 16.32 2.41 12.19
N GLU A 123 16.67 2.46 13.48
CA GLU A 123 16.83 1.28 14.34
C GLU A 123 15.54 0.50 14.52
N GLN A 124 14.40 1.20 14.60
CA GLN A 124 13.08 0.58 14.71
C GLN A 124 12.73 -0.16 13.41
N TYR A 125 13.01 0.42 12.25
CA TYR A 125 12.84 -0.26 10.96
C TYR A 125 13.73 -1.49 10.85
N ARG A 126 15.01 -1.40 11.22
CA ARG A 126 15.93 -2.54 11.21
C ARG A 126 15.42 -3.68 12.08
N HIS A 127 14.96 -3.37 13.29
CA HIS A 127 14.39 -4.34 14.20
C HIS A 127 13.16 -5.03 13.60
N ILE A 128 12.24 -4.25 13.05
CA ILE A 128 11.02 -4.77 12.42
C ILE A 128 11.35 -5.66 11.22
N PHE A 129 12.26 -5.24 10.35
CA PHE A 129 12.67 -6.03 9.19
C PHE A 129 13.30 -7.37 9.57
N ARG A 130 13.98 -7.44 10.71
CA ARG A 130 14.61 -8.67 11.19
C ARG A 130 13.64 -9.61 11.90
N HIS A 131 12.65 -9.09 12.59
CA HIS A 131 11.88 -9.87 13.57
C HIS A 131 10.40 -9.99 13.28
N ALA A 132 9.79 -9.07 12.54
CA ALA A 132 8.35 -9.06 12.36
C ALA A 132 7.90 -10.02 11.26
N SER A 133 7.07 -10.99 11.65
CA SER A 133 6.44 -11.95 10.75
C SER A 133 5.02 -12.24 11.21
N GLY A 134 4.10 -12.30 10.28
CA GLY A 134 2.69 -12.55 10.52
C GLY A 134 2.13 -13.67 9.65
N ARG A 135 0.81 -13.71 9.55
CA ARG A 135 0.07 -14.75 8.82
C ARG A 135 0.52 -14.92 7.36
N TYR A 136 0.89 -13.85 6.69
CA TYR A 136 1.29 -13.87 5.29
C TYR A 136 2.81 -13.75 5.07
N GLY A 137 3.60 -13.77 6.13
CA GLY A 137 5.05 -13.68 6.06
C GLY A 137 5.60 -12.42 6.73
N THR A 138 6.84 -12.08 6.37
CA THR A 138 7.57 -10.97 7.01
C THR A 138 7.17 -9.61 6.45
N THR A 139 7.36 -8.57 7.27
CA THR A 139 7.27 -7.17 6.82
C THR A 139 8.27 -6.91 5.69
N LEU A 140 9.49 -7.42 5.82
CA LEU A 140 10.55 -7.22 4.83
C LEU A 140 10.18 -7.79 3.46
N ASP A 141 9.63 -9.00 3.41
CA ASP A 141 9.19 -9.63 2.17
C ASP A 141 8.06 -8.82 1.49
N TYR A 142 7.09 -8.35 2.28
CA TYR A 142 6.02 -7.49 1.81
C TYR A 142 6.54 -6.19 1.18
N ALA A 143 7.47 -5.52 1.86
CA ALA A 143 8.05 -4.28 1.37
C ALA A 143 8.91 -4.49 0.11
N ARG A 144 9.70 -5.56 0.06
CA ARG A 144 10.48 -5.94 -1.13
C ARG A 144 9.60 -6.25 -2.34
N ARG A 145 8.53 -7.02 -2.16
CA ARG A 145 7.58 -7.32 -3.23
C ARG A 145 6.94 -6.06 -3.79
N THR A 146 6.60 -5.12 -2.94
CA THR A 146 6.04 -3.84 -3.37
C THR A 146 7.05 -3.06 -4.21
N LEU A 147 8.31 -2.95 -3.76
CA LEU A 147 9.36 -2.27 -4.52
C LEU A 147 9.60 -2.93 -5.88
N ASP A 148 9.70 -4.26 -5.91
CA ASP A 148 9.98 -5.01 -7.14
C ASP A 148 8.84 -4.87 -8.15
N THR A 149 7.59 -4.97 -7.70
CA THR A 149 6.44 -4.81 -8.58
C THR A 149 6.31 -3.38 -9.10
N LEU A 150 6.58 -2.38 -8.26
CA LEU A 150 6.65 -0.98 -8.73
C LEU A 150 7.68 -0.82 -9.86
N ARG A 151 8.86 -1.41 -9.70
CA ARG A 151 9.94 -1.38 -10.71
C ARG A 151 9.52 -2.05 -12.02
N GLU A 152 8.84 -3.18 -11.95
CA GLU A 152 8.30 -3.90 -13.12
C GLU A 152 7.37 -2.99 -13.94
N HIS A 153 6.67 -2.08 -13.28
CA HIS A 153 5.82 -1.08 -13.92
C HIS A 153 6.53 0.25 -14.22
N GLY A 154 7.86 0.30 -14.08
CA GLY A 154 8.64 1.49 -14.35
C GLY A 154 8.50 2.60 -13.30
N ILE A 155 8.04 2.26 -12.11
CA ILE A 155 7.90 3.20 -10.99
C ILE A 155 9.08 3.02 -10.03
N HIS A 156 9.86 4.09 -9.84
CA HIS A 156 11.02 4.11 -8.97
C HIS A 156 10.72 4.89 -7.69
N ASP A 157 10.52 4.19 -6.58
CA ASP A 157 10.32 4.77 -5.26
C ASP A 157 11.66 4.85 -4.51
N ARG A 158 12.28 6.02 -4.55
CA ARG A 158 13.60 6.24 -3.92
C ARG A 158 13.55 6.14 -2.40
N ARG A 159 12.45 6.59 -1.79
CA ARG A 159 12.29 6.53 -0.32
C ARG A 159 12.15 5.10 0.16
N LEU A 160 11.36 4.30 -0.55
CA LEU A 160 11.20 2.88 -0.25
C LEU A 160 12.52 2.13 -0.45
N ARG A 161 13.22 2.40 -1.53
CA ARG A 161 14.55 1.81 -1.78
C ARG A 161 15.54 2.13 -0.66
N ALA A 162 15.61 3.39 -0.23
CA ALA A 162 16.48 3.81 0.87
C ALA A 162 16.08 3.14 2.20
N LEU A 163 14.78 3.00 2.44
CA LEU A 163 14.27 2.34 3.64
C LEU A 163 14.66 0.85 3.67
N LEU A 164 14.52 0.16 2.54
CA LEU A 164 14.88 -1.25 2.44
C LEU A 164 16.39 -1.50 2.56
N ALA A 165 17.22 -0.53 2.23
CA ALA A 165 18.65 -0.63 2.44
C ALA A 165 19.02 -0.79 3.94
N LEU A 166 18.17 -0.32 4.85
CA LEU A 166 18.36 -0.52 6.29
C LEU A 166 18.32 -2.00 6.70
N ALA A 167 17.66 -2.85 5.93
CA ALA A 167 17.61 -4.29 6.22
C ALA A 167 18.96 -4.99 5.98
N ASP A 168 19.79 -4.43 5.13
CA ASP A 168 21.10 -5.00 4.74
C ASP A 168 22.24 -4.42 5.57
N ASP A 169 21.99 -3.40 6.41
CA ASP A 169 23.01 -2.82 7.27
C ASP A 169 23.39 -3.83 8.39
N PRO A 170 24.70 -4.12 8.58
CA PRO A 170 25.12 -4.84 9.76
C PRO A 170 24.81 -4.00 11.01
N GLU A 171 24.55 -4.68 12.11
CA GLU A 171 24.47 -3.99 13.41
C GLU A 171 25.77 -3.24 13.67
N ALA A 172 25.63 -1.93 13.89
CA ALA A 172 26.72 -1.13 14.41
C ALA A 172 26.98 -1.52 15.87
#